data_bc525065dba7cd616665aeefbfc7ae8d
#
_entry.id   bc525065dba7cd616665aeefbfc7ae8d
#
_cell.length_a   1.000
_cell.length_b   1.000
_cell.length_c   1.000
_cell.angle_alpha   90.00
_cell.angle_beta   90.00
_cell.angle_gamma   90.00
#
_symmetry.space_group_name_H-M   'P 1'
#
loop_
_entity.id
_entity.type
_entity.pdbx_description
1 polymer ?
#
loop_
_entity_poly.entity_id
_entity_poly.type
_entity_poly.pdbx_seq_one_letter_code
_entity_poly.pdbx_strand_id
1 'polypeptide(L)'
;MDAETQDKDGDTVKFLQKKKKEGFQVVVTHLEEDAVSFREVDYTKPTLIVMGNEKEGVSADVIAEATDVIVIPMQGMVQSLNVSVATALILYEAQRQLTNAGSYDTPQISLEKRDTIKKEWVYRDTVARRSKGEIALEFKEELIVFDEDIPEGI
;
A
#
# COMPACT_ATOMS: atom_id res chain seq x y z
N MET A 1 -20.53 10.17 -24.04
CA MET A 1 -20.14 9.47 -22.80
C MET A 1 -20.30 8.01 -23.11
N ASP A 2 -19.18 7.35 -23.38
CA ASP A 2 -19.18 6.03 -23.99
C ASP A 2 -19.63 4.95 -22.98
N ALA A 3 -20.45 3.99 -23.45
CA ALA A 3 -21.00 2.90 -22.62
C ALA A 3 -19.92 2.08 -21.89
N GLU A 4 -18.69 2.06 -22.40
CA GLU A 4 -17.54 1.39 -21.76
C GLU A 4 -17.06 2.04 -20.45
N THR A 5 -17.27 3.35 -20.28
CA THR A 5 -16.84 4.08 -19.07
C THR A 5 -17.79 3.81 -17.90
N GLN A 6 -19.09 3.65 -18.18
CA GLN A 6 -20.09 3.32 -17.14
C GLN A 6 -19.91 1.91 -16.55
N ASP A 7 -19.42 0.96 -17.34
CA ASP A 7 -19.26 -0.43 -16.87
C ASP A 7 -18.03 -0.56 -15.94
N LYS A 8 -16.98 0.22 -16.18
CA LYS A 8 -15.77 0.23 -15.33
C LYS A 8 -16.04 0.81 -13.94
N ASP A 9 -16.83 1.87 -13.83
CA ASP A 9 -17.21 2.46 -12.55
C ASP A 9 -18.12 1.52 -11.74
N GLY A 10 -19.06 0.83 -12.41
CA GLY A 10 -19.94 -0.15 -11.77
C GLY A 10 -19.17 -1.32 -11.13
N ASP A 11 -18.12 -1.79 -11.76
CA ASP A 11 -17.28 -2.87 -11.20
C ASP A 11 -16.41 -2.38 -10.05
N THR A 12 -15.91 -1.13 -10.12
CA THR A 12 -15.19 -0.49 -9.01
C THR A 12 -16.09 -0.35 -7.79
N VAL A 13 -17.29 0.17 -7.95
CA VAL A 13 -18.27 0.33 -6.85
C VAL A 13 -18.58 -1.02 -6.19
N LYS A 14 -18.87 -2.05 -6.96
CA LYS A 14 -19.09 -3.41 -6.43
C LYS A 14 -17.89 -3.93 -5.64
N PHE A 15 -16.67 -3.70 -6.15
CA PHE A 15 -15.45 -4.07 -5.45
C PHE A 15 -15.31 -3.34 -4.11
N LEU A 16 -15.56 -2.03 -4.07
CA LEU A 16 -15.52 -1.24 -2.83
C LEU A 16 -16.54 -1.74 -1.82
N GLN A 17 -17.78 -1.97 -2.25
CA GLN A 17 -18.84 -2.51 -1.40
C GLN A 17 -18.48 -3.89 -0.83
N LYS A 18 -17.86 -4.75 -1.63
CA LYS A 18 -17.34 -6.03 -1.16
C LYS A 18 -16.28 -5.83 -0.08
N LYS A 19 -15.31 -4.93 -0.29
CA LYS A 19 -14.24 -4.64 0.69
C LYS A 19 -14.78 -4.04 1.99
N LYS A 20 -15.77 -3.18 1.92
CA LYS A 20 -16.48 -2.66 3.13
C LYS A 20 -17.13 -3.79 3.93
N LYS A 21 -17.77 -4.77 3.27
CA LYS A 21 -18.34 -5.97 3.94
C LYS A 21 -17.25 -6.86 4.56
N GLU A 22 -16.03 -6.84 4.02
CA GLU A 22 -14.86 -7.54 4.57
C GLU A 22 -14.21 -6.77 5.75
N GLY A 23 -14.75 -5.61 6.13
CA GLY A 23 -14.27 -4.80 7.25
C GLY A 23 -13.24 -3.73 6.89
N PHE A 24 -13.02 -3.46 5.61
CA PHE A 24 -12.17 -2.36 5.18
C PHE A 24 -12.91 -1.02 5.24
N GLN A 25 -12.23 0.01 5.73
CA GLN A 25 -12.61 1.39 5.46
C GLN A 25 -12.12 1.79 4.06
N VAL A 26 -12.91 2.61 3.36
CA VAL A 26 -12.57 3.13 2.02
C VAL A 26 -12.22 4.60 2.15
N VAL A 27 -10.97 4.93 1.87
CA VAL A 27 -10.45 6.31 1.96
C VAL A 27 -10.17 6.80 0.54
N VAL A 28 -10.85 7.87 0.15
CA VAL A 28 -10.79 8.42 -1.22
C VAL A 28 -10.09 9.77 -1.20
N THR A 29 -9.11 9.97 -2.10
CA THR A 29 -8.48 11.27 -2.28
C THR A 29 -9.33 12.14 -3.21
N HIS A 30 -9.86 13.25 -2.69
CA HIS A 30 -10.63 14.20 -3.48
C HIS A 30 -10.53 15.61 -2.90
N LEU A 31 -10.57 16.63 -3.78
CA LEU A 31 -10.59 18.03 -3.35
C LEU A 31 -12.06 18.44 -3.12
N GLU A 32 -12.49 18.44 -1.87
CA GLU A 32 -13.83 18.81 -1.46
C GLU A 32 -13.76 19.65 -0.19
N GLU A 33 -14.74 20.54 0.03
CA GLU A 33 -14.74 21.43 1.22
C GLU A 33 -14.78 20.64 2.54
N ASP A 34 -15.49 19.52 2.56
CA ASP A 34 -15.65 18.67 3.74
C ASP A 34 -14.56 17.57 3.86
N ALA A 35 -13.57 17.56 2.96
CA ALA A 35 -12.49 16.57 3.02
C ALA A 35 -11.63 16.79 4.27
N VAL A 36 -11.39 15.69 5.00
CA VAL A 36 -10.52 15.72 6.18
C VAL A 36 -9.05 15.63 5.81
N SER A 37 -8.16 16.09 6.68
CA SER A 37 -6.72 15.90 6.44
C SER A 37 -6.39 14.41 6.42
N PHE A 38 -5.55 13.98 5.47
CA PHE A 38 -5.07 12.59 5.40
C PHE A 38 -4.46 12.08 6.72
N ARG A 39 -4.05 12.97 7.61
CA ARG A 39 -3.48 12.63 8.93
C ARG A 39 -4.52 12.31 10.00
N GLU A 40 -5.79 12.65 9.76
CA GLU A 40 -6.88 12.45 10.71
C GLU A 40 -7.52 11.07 10.59
N VAL A 41 -7.26 10.37 9.49
CA VAL A 41 -7.74 8.99 9.29
C VAL A 41 -6.95 8.02 10.16
N ASP A 42 -7.66 7.07 10.77
CA ASP A 42 -7.06 5.97 11.54
C ASP A 42 -6.64 4.82 10.61
N TYR A 43 -5.38 4.83 10.19
CA TYR A 43 -4.80 3.79 9.33
C TYR A 43 -4.40 2.51 10.07
N THR A 44 -4.64 2.40 11.37
CA THR A 44 -4.43 1.14 12.10
C THR A 44 -5.49 0.11 11.75
N LYS A 45 -6.61 0.55 11.17
CA LYS A 45 -7.68 -0.30 10.64
C LYS A 45 -7.36 -0.79 9.22
N PRO A 46 -7.95 -1.92 8.79
CA PRO A 46 -7.87 -2.34 7.39
C PRO A 46 -8.37 -1.22 6.48
N THR A 47 -7.48 -0.69 5.63
CA THR A 47 -7.77 0.50 4.82
C THR A 47 -7.53 0.22 3.35
N LEU A 48 -8.50 0.61 2.52
CA LEU A 48 -8.39 0.66 1.08
C LEU A 48 -8.29 2.14 0.66
N ILE A 49 -7.18 2.51 0.04
CA ILE A 49 -6.94 3.88 -0.44
C ILE A 49 -7.27 3.94 -1.93
N VAL A 50 -8.17 4.86 -2.31
CA VAL A 50 -8.54 5.14 -3.69
C VAL A 50 -7.94 6.47 -4.11
N MET A 51 -7.08 6.41 -5.13
CA MET A 51 -6.43 7.59 -5.68
C MET A 51 -7.15 8.02 -6.96
N GLY A 52 -7.45 9.31 -7.09
CA GLY A 52 -7.97 9.88 -8.32
C GLY A 52 -6.92 9.93 -9.43
N ASN A 53 -7.37 9.88 -10.69
CA ASN A 53 -6.50 10.18 -11.82
C ASN A 53 -6.27 11.70 -11.93
N GLU A 54 -5.22 12.11 -12.65
CA GLU A 54 -4.82 13.53 -12.76
C GLU A 54 -5.82 14.40 -13.52
N LYS A 55 -6.66 13.82 -14.37
CA LYS A 55 -7.56 14.57 -15.26
C LYS A 55 -8.98 14.67 -14.72
N GLU A 56 -9.52 13.53 -14.26
CA GLU A 56 -10.94 13.40 -13.91
C GLU A 56 -11.16 13.20 -12.40
N GLY A 57 -10.06 12.97 -11.65
CA GLY A 57 -10.15 12.67 -10.23
C GLY A 57 -10.79 11.30 -9.96
N VAL A 58 -11.73 11.26 -9.05
CA VAL A 58 -12.51 10.07 -8.69
C VAL A 58 -13.97 10.33 -9.06
N SER A 59 -14.66 9.33 -9.61
CA SER A 59 -16.07 9.48 -9.98
C SER A 59 -16.97 9.64 -8.76
N ALA A 60 -18.11 10.32 -8.93
CA ALA A 60 -19.07 10.57 -7.85
C ALA A 60 -19.59 9.28 -7.21
N ASP A 61 -19.78 8.23 -8.01
CA ASP A 61 -20.26 6.94 -7.52
C ASP A 61 -19.22 6.26 -6.60
N VAL A 62 -17.93 6.43 -6.89
CA VAL A 62 -16.84 5.91 -6.04
C VAL A 62 -16.69 6.76 -4.78
N ILE A 63 -16.85 8.08 -4.87
CA ILE A 63 -16.85 8.99 -3.71
C ILE A 63 -18.00 8.65 -2.77
N ALA A 64 -19.18 8.31 -3.29
CA ALA A 64 -20.34 7.91 -2.49
C ALA A 64 -20.10 6.64 -1.65
N GLU A 65 -19.15 5.79 -2.05
CA GLU A 65 -18.74 4.61 -1.29
C GLU A 65 -17.63 4.91 -0.26
N ALA A 66 -17.08 6.13 -0.22
CA ALA A 66 -16.04 6.47 0.73
C ALA A 66 -16.52 6.37 2.19
N THR A 67 -15.66 5.90 3.05
CA THR A 67 -15.80 6.05 4.51
C THR A 67 -15.32 7.45 4.91
N ASP A 68 -14.19 7.86 4.32
CA ASP A 68 -13.61 9.18 4.49
C ASP A 68 -13.11 9.71 3.15
N VAL A 69 -13.39 10.98 2.88
CA VAL A 69 -12.77 11.73 1.78
C VAL A 69 -11.63 12.53 2.37
N ILE A 70 -10.44 12.36 1.80
CA ILE A 70 -9.23 12.97 2.33
C ILE A 70 -8.56 13.95 1.37
N VAL A 71 -7.90 14.92 1.95
CA VAL A 71 -7.04 15.88 1.25
C VAL A 71 -5.66 15.93 1.88
N ILE A 72 -4.63 16.13 1.05
CA ILE A 72 -3.31 16.51 1.52
C ILE A 72 -3.27 18.03 1.53
N PRO A 73 -3.26 18.69 2.72
CA PRO A 73 -3.30 20.14 2.78
C PRO A 73 -2.08 20.76 2.09
N MET A 74 -2.33 21.65 1.15
CA MET A 74 -1.30 22.36 0.41
C MET A 74 -1.42 23.87 0.62
N GLN A 75 -0.27 24.54 0.70
CA GLN A 75 -0.22 25.97 0.76
C GLN A 75 0.35 26.52 -0.55
N GLY A 76 -0.31 27.53 -1.10
CA GLY A 76 0.12 28.19 -2.33
C GLY A 76 -0.79 27.90 -3.52
N MET A 77 -0.28 28.16 -4.73
CA MET A 77 -1.08 28.14 -5.96
C MET A 77 -1.33 26.75 -6.51
N VAL A 78 -0.52 25.76 -6.13
CA VAL A 78 -0.66 24.37 -6.60
C VAL A 78 -1.68 23.65 -5.74
N GLN A 79 -2.75 23.15 -6.37
CA GLN A 79 -3.86 22.48 -5.66
C GLN A 79 -3.74 20.96 -5.60
N SER A 80 -2.86 20.36 -6.40
CA SER A 80 -2.71 18.90 -6.42
C SER A 80 -1.23 18.49 -6.51
N LEU A 81 -0.95 17.33 -5.93
CA LEU A 81 0.33 16.63 -6.05
C LEU A 81 0.25 15.56 -7.14
N ASN A 82 1.40 15.21 -7.71
CA ASN A 82 1.49 13.99 -8.49
C ASN A 82 0.97 12.80 -7.66
N VAL A 83 0.20 11.91 -8.28
CA VAL A 83 -0.44 10.77 -7.62
C VAL A 83 0.56 9.89 -6.85
N SER A 84 1.76 9.68 -7.41
CA SER A 84 2.81 8.90 -6.74
C SER A 84 3.32 9.57 -5.47
N VAL A 85 3.46 10.90 -5.49
CA VAL A 85 3.87 11.68 -4.31
C VAL A 85 2.78 11.67 -3.25
N ALA A 86 1.53 11.91 -3.65
CA ALA A 86 0.38 11.84 -2.75
C ALA A 86 0.27 10.47 -2.08
N THR A 87 0.40 9.39 -2.87
CA THR A 87 0.39 8.01 -2.37
C THR A 87 1.51 7.79 -1.34
N ALA A 88 2.73 8.24 -1.64
CA ALA A 88 3.86 8.10 -0.72
C ALA A 88 3.59 8.77 0.63
N LEU A 89 3.06 10.00 0.63
CA LEU A 89 2.75 10.74 1.86
C LEU A 89 1.70 10.02 2.71
N ILE A 90 0.64 9.51 2.08
CA ILE A 90 -0.41 8.76 2.79
C ILE A 90 0.15 7.47 3.38
N LEU A 91 0.94 6.72 2.61
CA LEU A 91 1.55 5.47 3.09
C LEU A 91 2.55 5.70 4.21
N TYR A 92 3.33 6.79 4.19
CA TYR A 92 4.23 7.15 5.29
C TYR A 92 3.47 7.53 6.56
N GLU A 93 2.35 8.22 6.43
CA GLU A 93 1.49 8.50 7.58
C GLU A 93 0.89 7.20 8.15
N ALA A 94 0.41 6.30 7.28
CA ALA A 94 -0.08 4.99 7.71
C ALA A 94 1.03 4.19 8.42
N GLN A 95 2.25 4.17 7.87
CA GLN A 95 3.40 3.52 8.51
C GLN A 95 3.68 4.13 9.89
N ARG A 96 3.70 5.45 10.02
CA ARG A 96 3.92 6.14 11.30
C ARG A 96 2.90 5.70 12.36
N GLN A 97 1.61 5.64 11.98
CA GLN A 97 0.55 5.20 12.89
C GLN A 97 0.69 3.73 13.27
N LEU A 98 0.97 2.84 12.31
CA LEU A 98 1.20 1.42 12.54
C LEU A 98 2.43 1.16 13.44
N THR A 99 3.51 1.94 13.25
CA THR A 99 4.70 1.89 14.11
C THR A 99 4.35 2.29 15.54
N ASN A 100 3.64 3.40 15.71
CA ASN A 100 3.24 3.87 17.04
C ASN A 100 2.25 2.91 17.74
N ALA A 101 1.47 2.17 16.96
CA ALA A 101 0.57 1.13 17.48
C ALA A 101 1.28 -0.20 17.78
N GLY A 102 2.60 -0.32 17.56
CA GLY A 102 3.35 -1.56 17.78
C GLY A 102 3.04 -2.66 16.77
N SER A 103 2.45 -2.32 15.62
CA SER A 103 2.03 -3.32 14.63
C SER A 103 3.20 -4.07 13.98
N TYR A 104 4.40 -3.53 14.09
CA TYR A 104 5.64 -4.15 13.58
C TYR A 104 6.44 -4.91 14.65
N ASP A 105 6.03 -4.85 15.92
CA ASP A 105 6.75 -5.50 17.04
C ASP A 105 6.65 -7.02 16.95
N THR A 106 5.61 -7.52 16.28
CA THR A 106 5.41 -8.96 16.05
C THR A 106 5.15 -9.24 14.58
N PRO A 107 5.75 -10.30 14.01
CA PRO A 107 5.47 -10.70 12.63
C PRO A 107 3.98 -11.00 12.41
N GLN A 108 3.37 -10.38 11.40
CA GLN A 108 1.97 -10.58 11.03
C GLN A 108 1.73 -11.84 10.18
N ILE A 109 2.80 -12.55 9.82
CA ILE A 109 2.77 -13.79 9.04
C ILE A 109 3.27 -14.96 9.88
N SER A 110 2.74 -16.17 9.64
CA SER A 110 3.22 -17.38 10.32
C SER A 110 4.70 -17.63 10.04
N LEU A 111 5.39 -18.24 10.99
CA LEU A 111 6.81 -18.59 10.85
C LEU A 111 7.05 -19.42 9.57
N GLU A 112 6.20 -20.40 9.30
CA GLU A 112 6.27 -21.23 8.10
C GLU A 112 6.19 -20.40 6.81
N LYS A 113 5.22 -19.48 6.73
CA LYS A 113 5.07 -18.59 5.57
C LYS A 113 6.27 -17.64 5.43
N ARG A 114 6.79 -17.13 6.55
CA ARG A 114 8.00 -16.30 6.57
C ARG A 114 9.20 -17.06 6.00
N ASP A 115 9.41 -18.31 6.45
CA ASP A 115 10.53 -19.12 6.00
C ASP A 115 10.40 -19.51 4.51
N THR A 116 9.19 -19.77 4.04
CA THR A 116 8.92 -19.98 2.61
C THR A 116 9.29 -18.74 1.78
N ILE A 117 8.85 -17.55 2.20
CA ILE A 117 9.16 -16.29 1.52
C ILE A 117 10.67 -16.02 1.53
N LYS A 118 11.35 -16.25 2.66
CA LYS A 118 12.81 -16.08 2.75
C LYS A 118 13.54 -16.98 1.76
N LYS A 119 13.18 -18.27 1.69
CA LYS A 119 13.75 -19.22 0.72
C LYS A 119 13.54 -18.77 -0.72
N GLU A 120 12.35 -18.30 -1.07
CA GLU A 120 12.07 -17.77 -2.41
C GLU A 120 12.92 -16.54 -2.73
N TRP A 121 13.08 -15.62 -1.80
CA TRP A 121 13.86 -14.40 -2.01
C TRP A 121 15.35 -14.70 -2.16
N VAL A 122 15.90 -15.56 -1.30
CA VAL A 122 17.30 -16.02 -1.42
C VAL A 122 17.53 -16.72 -2.76
N TYR A 123 16.61 -17.58 -3.18
CA TYR A 123 16.69 -18.24 -4.48
C TYR A 123 16.72 -17.23 -5.64
N ARG A 124 15.80 -16.26 -5.64
CA ARG A 124 15.72 -15.21 -6.68
C ARG A 124 16.98 -14.37 -6.73
N ASP A 125 17.49 -13.94 -5.58
CA ASP A 125 18.74 -13.18 -5.49
C ASP A 125 19.93 -13.99 -6.02
N THR A 126 20.04 -15.24 -5.62
CA THR A 126 21.08 -16.16 -6.09
C THR A 126 21.05 -16.34 -7.61
N VAL A 127 19.86 -16.55 -8.18
CA VAL A 127 19.69 -16.67 -9.64
C VAL A 127 20.09 -15.37 -10.34
N ALA A 128 19.64 -14.21 -9.82
CA ALA A 128 19.99 -12.91 -10.38
C ALA A 128 21.50 -12.62 -10.34
N ARG A 129 22.18 -12.96 -9.25
CA ARG A 129 23.64 -12.79 -9.11
C ARG A 129 24.43 -13.74 -10.00
N ARG A 130 23.95 -14.99 -10.18
CA ARG A 130 24.54 -15.95 -11.12
C ARG A 130 24.47 -15.45 -12.55
N SER A 131 23.33 -14.91 -12.96
CA SER A 131 23.17 -14.37 -14.31
C SER A 131 24.09 -13.18 -14.60
N LYS A 132 24.55 -12.49 -13.56
CA LYS A 132 25.54 -11.40 -13.65
C LYS A 132 26.98 -11.86 -13.48
N GLY A 133 27.23 -13.15 -13.25
CA GLY A 133 28.57 -13.69 -13.02
C GLY A 133 29.17 -13.32 -11.64
N GLU A 134 28.36 -12.83 -10.71
CA GLU A 134 28.80 -12.40 -9.39
C GLU A 134 29.00 -13.55 -8.41
N ILE A 135 28.42 -14.74 -8.69
CA ILE A 135 28.50 -15.94 -7.83
C ILE A 135 28.88 -17.14 -8.68
N ALA A 136 29.71 -18.02 -8.15
CA ALA A 136 30.08 -19.29 -8.79
C ALA A 136 28.85 -20.21 -9.00
N LEU A 137 28.88 -21.03 -10.04
CA LEU A 137 27.79 -21.89 -10.46
C LEU A 137 27.48 -23.04 -9.47
N GLU A 138 28.32 -23.31 -8.50
CA GLU A 138 28.13 -24.36 -7.51
C GLU A 138 27.34 -23.85 -6.31
N PHE A 139 26.13 -24.37 -6.18
CA PHE A 139 25.28 -24.15 -5.01
C PHE A 139 25.66 -25.16 -3.92
N LYS A 140 26.25 -24.70 -2.83
CA LYS A 140 26.33 -25.49 -1.61
C LYS A 140 25.12 -25.12 -0.74
N GLU A 141 24.25 -26.09 -0.42
CA GLU A 141 23.11 -25.94 0.48
C GLU A 141 23.53 -25.41 1.87
N GLU A 142 24.79 -25.56 2.23
CA GLU A 142 25.41 -25.12 3.49
C GLU A 142 25.51 -23.59 3.64
N LEU A 143 25.25 -22.79 2.59
CA LEU A 143 25.34 -21.32 2.64
C LEU A 143 24.03 -20.66 3.08
N ILE A 144 22.99 -21.42 3.43
CA ILE A 144 21.78 -20.91 4.06
C ILE A 144 21.91 -21.06 5.59
N VAL A 145 22.98 -20.57 6.15
CA VAL A 145 23.03 -20.28 7.58
C VAL A 145 22.24 -18.99 7.77
N PHE A 146 21.04 -19.11 8.25
CA PHE A 146 20.30 -17.98 8.77
C PHE A 146 20.99 -17.57 10.07
N ASP A 147 21.85 -16.55 10.00
CA ASP A 147 22.39 -15.90 11.18
C ASP A 147 21.23 -15.40 12.02
N GLU A 148 21.05 -15.96 13.21
CA GLU A 148 20.02 -15.53 14.17
C GLU A 148 20.37 -14.17 14.80
N ASP A 149 21.54 -13.63 14.48
CA ASP A 149 22.05 -12.36 14.96
C ASP A 149 21.87 -11.25 13.91
N ILE A 150 20.63 -10.77 13.74
CA ILE A 150 20.44 -9.41 13.18
C ILE A 150 20.66 -8.46 14.36
N PRO A 151 21.71 -7.60 14.35
CA PRO A 151 21.91 -6.65 15.42
C PRO A 151 20.69 -5.73 15.54
N GLU A 152 20.17 -5.58 16.74
CA GLU A 152 19.18 -4.58 17.09
C GLU A 152 19.76 -3.19 16.73
N GLY A 153 19.14 -2.52 15.78
CA GLY A 153 19.40 -1.12 15.50
C GLY A 153 20.00 -0.80 14.12
N ILE A 154 19.17 -0.68 13.11
CA ILE A 154 19.29 0.37 12.06
C ILE A 154 17.89 0.95 11.86
#